data_0d22c63d557289de0755257ffc950fb5
#
_entry.id   0d22c63d557289de0755257ffc950fb5
#
_cell.length_a   1.000
_cell.length_b   1.000
_cell.length_c   1.000
_cell.angle_alpha   90.00
_cell.angle_beta   90.00
_cell.angle_gamma   90.00
#
_symmetry.space_group_name_H-M   'P 1'
#
loop_
_entity.id
_entity.type
_entity.pdbx_description
1 polymer ?
#
loop_
_entity_poly.entity_id
_entity_poly.type
_entity_poly.pdbx_seq_one_letter_code
_entity_poly.pdbx_strand_id
1 'polypeptide(L)'
;MKVNNPFIITSKYVSKEYFCDREKESAELVGNIRNWRNTVLVSQRRMGKSGLIGHVFSTPEISKEYETFFIDIYDTTSLDDFVLLLGKEICERLQSRGEKLVEKFLMTVSSVVASFSADPISGMPSIDLKPSATSSAGKSLEQIFKFLESSSRPCVVAIDEFQQIADYRDGKKIIATLRKLVQNCQNTCFIFAGSNRRMMGQLFNTPSEPFFMSCTPLYLDAIALDKYTDFVSGHFKNNGKKIEKKCIETVYTLFDGHTWYMQYVFNRIFEATDAGQTANLQSIETAISNIFDIFEHVFQEMLLRVSEKQKALLIAVAKENKVKNITGAQFISSYNLKTASAIQGALRPLIENETITKEVDCYRITNRFFSLWIAKRY
;
A
#
# COMPACT_ATOMS: atom_id res chain seq x y z
N MET A 1 11.33 -18.58 9.30
CA MET A 1 11.17 -19.46 8.15
C MET A 1 12.22 -19.07 7.11
N LYS A 2 13.10 -19.98 6.66
CA LYS A 2 14.07 -19.64 5.62
C LYS A 2 13.34 -19.60 4.29
N VAL A 3 13.26 -18.45 3.67
CA VAL A 3 12.54 -18.25 2.40
C VAL A 3 13.48 -18.68 1.27
N ASN A 4 13.02 -19.57 0.39
CA ASN A 4 13.85 -20.06 -0.73
C ASN A 4 14.17 -18.96 -1.75
N ASN A 5 13.32 -17.95 -1.88
CA ASN A 5 13.52 -16.81 -2.76
C ASN A 5 13.42 -15.51 -1.96
N PRO A 6 14.51 -14.70 -1.89
CA PRO A 6 14.54 -13.49 -1.06
C PRO A 6 13.68 -12.32 -1.60
N PHE A 7 13.27 -12.39 -2.86
CA PHE A 7 12.44 -11.36 -3.49
C PHE A 7 10.95 -11.65 -3.25
N ILE A 8 10.45 -11.25 -2.08
CA ILE A 8 9.11 -11.55 -1.60
C ILE A 8 8.10 -10.61 -2.25
N ILE A 9 7.03 -11.16 -2.84
CA ILE A 9 6.01 -10.40 -3.61
C ILE A 9 4.62 -10.39 -2.97
N THR A 10 4.36 -11.23 -1.98
CA THR A 10 3.00 -11.47 -1.44
C THR A 10 2.83 -11.17 0.05
N SER A 11 3.91 -10.94 0.80
CA SER A 11 3.84 -10.72 2.25
C SER A 11 3.59 -9.26 2.60
N LYS A 12 2.69 -9.00 3.55
CA LYS A 12 2.50 -7.67 4.17
C LYS A 12 3.68 -7.30 5.08
N TYR A 13 4.31 -8.26 5.71
CA TYR A 13 5.47 -8.08 6.58
C TYR A 13 6.69 -8.82 6.01
N VAL A 14 7.79 -8.12 5.98
CA VAL A 14 9.08 -8.65 5.52
C VAL A 14 10.07 -8.55 6.67
N SER A 15 10.73 -9.67 7.03
CA SER A 15 11.76 -9.64 8.06
C SER A 15 12.93 -8.74 7.66
N LYS A 16 13.69 -8.25 8.64
CA LYS A 16 14.81 -7.32 8.43
C LYS A 16 15.78 -7.77 7.33
N GLU A 17 16.00 -9.09 7.18
CA GLU A 17 16.87 -9.68 6.16
C GLU A 17 16.40 -9.39 4.73
N TYR A 18 15.08 -9.32 4.51
CA TYR A 18 14.46 -9.13 3.20
C TYR A 18 13.89 -7.71 3.02
N PHE A 19 14.13 -6.83 3.99
CA PHE A 19 13.71 -5.44 3.96
C PHE A 19 14.86 -4.57 3.41
N CYS A 20 14.64 -3.93 2.27
CA CYS A 20 15.65 -3.15 1.57
C CYS A 20 15.59 -1.69 1.99
N ASP A 21 16.70 -1.16 2.53
CA ASP A 21 16.88 0.26 2.84
C ASP A 21 15.76 0.80 3.77
N ARG A 22 15.39 2.07 3.62
CA ARG A 22 14.36 2.76 4.41
C ARG A 22 14.81 3.14 5.83
N GLU A 23 16.12 3.14 6.09
CA GLU A 23 16.65 3.53 7.39
C GLU A 23 16.22 4.96 7.76
N LYS A 24 16.25 5.89 6.77
CA LYS A 24 15.85 7.28 6.99
C LYS A 24 14.37 7.40 7.32
N GLU A 25 13.51 6.79 6.52
CA GLU A 25 12.07 6.83 6.72
C GLU A 25 11.66 6.07 8.01
N SER A 26 12.34 4.97 8.31
CA SER A 26 12.14 4.24 9.57
C SER A 26 12.53 5.08 10.79
N ALA A 27 13.69 5.73 10.75
CA ALA A 27 14.14 6.61 11.83
C ALA A 27 13.21 7.82 12.01
N GLU A 28 12.72 8.41 10.93
CA GLU A 28 11.76 9.51 10.96
C GLU A 28 10.42 9.07 11.56
N LEU A 29 9.89 7.91 11.16
CA LEU A 29 8.65 7.37 11.69
C LEU A 29 8.79 7.02 13.17
N VAL A 30 9.88 6.37 13.60
CA VAL A 30 10.19 6.12 15.02
C VAL A 30 10.30 7.44 15.77
N GLY A 31 11.00 8.44 15.22
CA GLY A 31 11.13 9.78 15.81
C GLY A 31 9.77 10.48 15.96
N ASN A 32 8.87 10.34 14.99
CA ASN A 32 7.52 10.89 15.08
C ASN A 32 6.70 10.21 16.19
N ILE A 33 6.72 8.87 16.28
CA ILE A 33 6.03 8.10 17.34
C ILE A 33 6.53 8.54 18.72
N ARG A 34 7.84 8.58 18.92
CA ARG A 34 8.44 8.94 20.23
C ARG A 34 8.17 10.37 20.66
N ASN A 35 7.94 11.28 19.71
CA ASN A 35 7.60 12.67 19.96
C ASN A 35 6.09 12.96 19.82
N TRP A 36 5.24 11.95 19.85
CA TRP A 36 3.77 12.09 19.80
C TRP A 36 3.27 12.86 18.57
N ARG A 37 3.99 12.76 17.46
CA ARG A 37 3.61 13.39 16.20
C ARG A 37 2.88 12.39 15.31
N ASN A 38 1.60 12.62 15.09
CA ASN A 38 0.85 11.87 14.10
C ASN A 38 1.50 12.01 12.72
N THR A 39 1.52 10.94 11.96
CA THR A 39 2.18 10.90 10.65
C THR A 39 1.17 10.63 9.55
N VAL A 40 1.28 11.33 8.41
CA VAL A 40 0.63 10.96 7.17
C VAL A 40 1.66 10.37 6.21
N LEU A 41 1.54 9.07 5.95
CA LEU A 41 2.46 8.30 5.11
C LEU A 41 1.86 8.13 3.70
N VAL A 42 2.45 8.79 2.71
CA VAL A 42 1.92 8.82 1.35
C VAL A 42 2.93 8.21 0.37
N SER A 43 2.47 7.27 -0.45
CA SER A 43 3.27 6.75 -1.57
C SER A 43 2.37 6.25 -2.69
N GLN A 44 2.95 5.91 -3.83
CA GLN A 44 2.24 5.12 -4.82
C GLN A 44 1.92 3.72 -4.27
N ARG A 45 0.87 3.09 -4.82
CA ARG A 45 0.50 1.72 -4.45
C ARG A 45 1.69 0.77 -4.65
N ARG A 46 1.89 -0.19 -3.75
CA ARG A 46 2.96 -1.22 -3.83
C ARG A 46 4.40 -0.69 -3.73
N MET A 47 4.61 0.47 -3.10
CA MET A 47 5.95 1.02 -2.82
C MET A 47 6.52 0.61 -1.45
N GLY A 48 5.78 -0.21 -0.68
CA GLY A 48 6.25 -0.75 0.60
C GLY A 48 5.78 0.00 1.84
N LYS A 49 4.69 0.80 1.80
CA LYS A 49 4.12 1.49 2.98
C LYS A 49 3.86 0.55 4.15
N SER A 50 3.03 -0.47 3.91
CA SER A 50 2.65 -1.45 4.94
C SER A 50 3.87 -2.23 5.45
N GLY A 51 4.84 -2.50 4.56
CA GLY A 51 6.13 -3.09 4.92
C GLY A 51 6.95 -2.20 5.86
N LEU A 52 7.03 -0.88 5.59
CA LEU A 52 7.71 0.09 6.46
C LEU A 52 7.05 0.16 7.85
N ILE A 53 5.73 0.27 7.90
CA ILE A 53 4.99 0.30 9.17
C ILE A 53 5.25 -0.98 9.97
N GLY A 54 5.11 -2.15 9.35
CA GLY A 54 5.37 -3.44 9.99
C GLY A 54 6.81 -3.58 10.45
N HIS A 55 7.79 -3.09 9.67
CA HIS A 55 9.19 -3.05 10.05
C HIS A 55 9.39 -2.19 11.30
N VAL A 56 8.89 -0.95 11.31
CA VAL A 56 8.99 -0.05 12.46
C VAL A 56 8.31 -0.63 13.69
N PHE A 57 7.12 -1.23 13.57
CA PHE A 57 6.41 -1.88 14.68
C PHE A 57 7.19 -3.05 15.28
N SER A 58 8.05 -3.70 14.50
CA SER A 58 8.89 -4.81 14.97
C SER A 58 10.21 -4.36 15.61
N THR A 59 10.58 -3.09 15.48
CA THR A 59 11.82 -2.59 16.10
C THR A 59 11.75 -2.65 17.63
N PRO A 60 12.86 -2.92 18.34
CA PRO A 60 12.86 -2.98 19.80
C PRO A 60 12.36 -1.70 20.49
N GLU A 61 12.64 -0.54 19.89
CA GLU A 61 12.24 0.77 20.39
C GLU A 61 10.73 0.95 20.41
N ILE A 62 10.02 0.32 19.50
CA ILE A 62 8.55 0.41 19.40
C ILE A 62 7.89 -0.81 20.06
N SER A 63 8.31 -2.03 19.73
CA SER A 63 7.64 -3.26 20.18
C SER A 63 7.67 -3.44 21.71
N LYS A 64 8.70 -2.91 22.40
CA LYS A 64 8.83 -2.99 23.86
C LYS A 64 8.05 -1.92 24.60
N GLU A 65 7.91 -0.72 24.02
CA GLU A 65 7.36 0.45 24.71
C GLU A 65 5.89 0.70 24.35
N TYR A 66 5.45 0.33 23.14
CA TYR A 66 4.13 0.66 22.61
C TYR A 66 3.28 -0.59 22.35
N GLU A 67 1.96 -0.44 22.44
CA GLU A 67 1.01 -1.36 21.81
C GLU A 67 0.73 -0.87 20.39
N THR A 68 0.90 -1.76 19.40
CA THR A 68 0.81 -1.39 17.98
C THR A 68 -0.35 -2.09 17.30
N PHE A 69 -1.17 -1.34 16.58
CA PHE A 69 -2.34 -1.83 15.84
C PHE A 69 -2.22 -1.38 14.38
N PHE A 70 -2.44 -2.30 13.46
CA PHE A 70 -2.38 -2.04 12.03
C PHE A 70 -3.67 -2.51 11.37
N ILE A 71 -4.43 -1.58 10.80
CA ILE A 71 -5.64 -1.88 10.04
C ILE A 71 -5.49 -1.41 8.58
N ASP A 72 -6.00 -2.22 7.67
CA ASP A 72 -6.12 -1.90 6.25
C ASP A 72 -7.61 -1.77 5.94
N ILE A 73 -8.06 -0.56 5.65
CA ILE A 73 -9.48 -0.26 5.47
C ILE A 73 -9.94 -0.27 4.01
N TYR A 74 -9.15 -0.86 3.12
CA TYR A 74 -9.43 -0.88 1.68
C TYR A 74 -10.83 -1.42 1.34
N ASP A 75 -11.25 -2.50 2.01
CA ASP A 75 -12.52 -3.18 1.74
C ASP A 75 -13.71 -2.62 2.54
N THR A 76 -13.51 -1.56 3.32
CA THR A 76 -14.57 -0.96 4.13
C THR A 76 -15.38 0.06 3.33
N THR A 77 -16.68 0.10 3.55
CA THR A 77 -17.63 0.98 2.83
C THR A 77 -18.42 1.91 3.75
N SER A 78 -18.33 1.69 5.05
CA SER A 78 -19.10 2.40 6.06
C SER A 78 -18.32 2.59 7.37
N LEU A 79 -18.83 3.50 8.24
CA LEU A 79 -18.30 3.65 9.59
C LEU A 79 -18.44 2.37 10.41
N ASP A 80 -19.50 1.59 10.19
CA ASP A 80 -19.71 0.31 10.88
C ASP A 80 -18.60 -0.69 10.54
N ASP A 81 -18.27 -0.84 9.24
CA ASP A 81 -17.17 -1.71 8.79
C ASP A 81 -15.84 -1.28 9.40
N PHE A 82 -15.55 0.03 9.36
CA PHE A 82 -14.34 0.60 9.93
C PHE A 82 -14.20 0.30 11.42
N VAL A 83 -15.27 0.52 12.20
CA VAL A 83 -15.28 0.31 13.65
C VAL A 83 -15.14 -1.16 14.01
N LEU A 84 -15.81 -2.05 13.29
CA LEU A 84 -15.70 -3.49 13.48
C LEU A 84 -14.29 -3.98 13.18
N LEU A 85 -13.69 -3.52 12.08
CA LEU A 85 -12.34 -3.89 11.70
C LEU A 85 -11.30 -3.40 12.71
N LEU A 86 -11.41 -2.14 13.16
CA LEU A 86 -10.53 -1.57 14.18
C LEU A 86 -10.67 -2.33 15.51
N GLY A 87 -11.90 -2.61 15.93
CA GLY A 87 -12.17 -3.38 17.13
C GLY A 87 -11.61 -4.79 17.08
N LYS A 88 -11.77 -5.46 15.93
CA LYS A 88 -11.25 -6.82 15.68
C LYS A 88 -9.72 -6.84 15.80
N GLU A 89 -9.03 -5.95 15.10
CA GLU A 89 -7.57 -5.86 15.13
C GLU A 89 -7.04 -5.62 16.56
N ILE A 90 -7.71 -4.73 17.32
CA ILE A 90 -7.34 -4.49 18.72
C ILE A 90 -7.53 -5.76 19.55
N CYS A 91 -8.67 -6.45 19.43
CA CYS A 91 -8.92 -7.70 20.15
C CYS A 91 -7.88 -8.78 19.83
N GLU A 92 -7.61 -9.04 18.55
CA GLU A 92 -6.65 -10.04 18.10
C GLU A 92 -5.24 -9.74 18.61
N ARG A 93 -4.85 -8.47 18.57
CA ARG A 93 -3.57 -8.04 19.10
C ARG A 93 -3.46 -8.20 20.61
N LEU A 94 -4.51 -7.83 21.35
CA LEU A 94 -4.56 -7.97 22.80
C LEU A 94 -4.60 -9.43 23.25
N GLN A 95 -5.24 -10.32 22.47
CA GLN A 95 -5.30 -11.75 22.77
C GLN A 95 -3.89 -12.35 22.86
N SER A 96 -2.98 -11.93 21.98
CA SER A 96 -1.57 -12.35 22.05
C SER A 96 -0.83 -11.88 23.30
N ARG A 97 -1.40 -10.93 24.08
CA ARG A 97 -0.85 -10.34 25.29
C ARG A 97 -1.53 -10.84 26.57
N GLY A 98 -2.68 -11.51 26.47
CA GLY A 98 -3.40 -12.13 27.56
C GLY A 98 -4.89 -11.76 27.62
N GLU A 99 -5.70 -12.72 28.08
CA GLU A 99 -7.16 -12.63 28.11
C GLU A 99 -7.71 -11.43 28.91
N LYS A 100 -7.07 -11.05 30.01
CA LYS A 100 -7.50 -9.89 30.83
C LYS A 100 -7.53 -8.57 30.05
N LEU A 101 -6.67 -8.39 29.06
CA LEU A 101 -6.66 -7.19 28.23
C LEU A 101 -7.83 -7.19 27.24
N VAL A 102 -8.17 -8.34 26.68
CA VAL A 102 -9.35 -8.53 25.84
C VAL A 102 -10.63 -8.26 26.64
N GLU A 103 -10.76 -8.84 27.84
CA GLU A 103 -11.89 -8.58 28.72
C GLU A 103 -12.05 -7.08 29.04
N LYS A 104 -10.95 -6.40 29.40
CA LYS A 104 -10.94 -4.95 29.63
C LYS A 104 -11.42 -4.17 28.40
N PHE A 105 -10.97 -4.55 27.20
CA PHE A 105 -11.42 -3.95 25.95
C PHE A 105 -12.92 -4.14 25.75
N LEU A 106 -13.43 -5.38 25.86
CA LEU A 106 -14.84 -5.70 25.68
C LEU A 106 -15.75 -5.03 26.73
N MET A 107 -15.29 -4.90 27.98
CA MET A 107 -16.00 -4.12 29.02
C MET A 107 -16.07 -2.64 28.66
N THR A 108 -15.02 -2.08 28.07
CA THR A 108 -14.97 -0.65 27.66
C THR A 108 -15.82 -0.41 26.41
N VAL A 109 -15.76 -1.33 25.44
CA VAL A 109 -16.47 -1.25 24.17
C VAL A 109 -17.75 -2.09 24.21
N SER A 110 -18.62 -1.77 25.19
CA SER A 110 -19.88 -2.48 25.45
C SER A 110 -20.89 -2.45 24.30
N SER A 111 -20.64 -1.64 23.28
CA SER A 111 -21.44 -1.52 22.08
C SER A 111 -21.14 -2.61 21.02
N VAL A 112 -20.16 -3.47 21.27
CA VAL A 112 -19.77 -4.57 20.40
C VAL A 112 -19.89 -5.88 21.15
N VAL A 113 -20.41 -6.88 20.51
CA VAL A 113 -20.50 -8.26 21.06
C VAL A 113 -19.43 -9.10 20.39
N ALA A 114 -18.56 -9.70 21.20
CA ALA A 114 -17.57 -10.65 20.70
C ALA A 114 -18.09 -12.07 20.75
N SER A 115 -17.92 -12.79 19.66
CA SER A 115 -18.05 -14.25 19.62
C SER A 115 -16.68 -14.87 19.37
N PHE A 116 -16.33 -15.85 20.18
CA PHE A 116 -15.08 -16.60 20.04
C PHE A 116 -15.33 -17.88 19.29
N SER A 117 -14.59 -18.11 18.25
CA SER A 117 -14.62 -19.34 17.45
C SER A 117 -13.22 -19.80 17.13
N ALA A 118 -13.05 -21.03 16.64
CA ALA A 118 -11.82 -21.46 16.03
C ALA A 118 -11.97 -21.31 14.51
N ASP A 119 -10.97 -20.76 13.86
CA ASP A 119 -10.90 -20.71 12.40
C ASP A 119 -10.94 -22.16 11.86
N PRO A 120 -11.89 -22.51 11.00
CA PRO A 120 -12.08 -23.90 10.57
C PRO A 120 -10.95 -24.44 9.70
N ILE A 121 -10.07 -23.57 9.17
CA ILE A 121 -8.96 -23.96 8.30
C ILE A 121 -7.66 -24.06 9.09
N SER A 122 -7.38 -23.09 9.93
CA SER A 122 -6.12 -23.02 10.70
C SER A 122 -6.20 -23.57 12.11
N GLY A 123 -7.43 -23.78 12.65
CA GLY A 123 -7.69 -24.16 14.03
C GLY A 123 -7.33 -23.08 15.07
N MET A 124 -6.91 -21.90 14.62
CA MET A 124 -6.54 -20.78 15.51
C MET A 124 -7.78 -20.11 16.11
N PRO A 125 -7.69 -19.62 17.36
CA PRO A 125 -8.75 -18.83 17.95
C PRO A 125 -9.06 -17.60 17.08
N SER A 126 -10.32 -17.43 16.72
CA SER A 126 -10.83 -16.30 15.93
C SER A 126 -11.84 -15.53 16.76
N ILE A 127 -11.80 -14.20 16.68
CA ILE A 127 -12.73 -13.30 17.34
C ILE A 127 -13.59 -12.63 16.27
N ASP A 128 -14.89 -12.86 16.34
CA ASP A 128 -15.87 -12.13 15.53
C ASP A 128 -16.54 -11.07 16.39
N LEU A 129 -16.54 -9.83 15.89
CA LEU A 129 -17.22 -8.70 16.52
C LEU A 129 -18.49 -8.36 15.73
N LYS A 130 -19.59 -8.18 16.46
CA LYS A 130 -20.86 -7.72 15.90
C LYS A 130 -21.37 -6.51 16.65
N PRO A 131 -22.04 -5.55 16.00
CA PRO A 131 -22.69 -4.45 16.69
C PRO A 131 -23.73 -4.98 17.68
N SER A 132 -23.80 -4.39 18.87
CA SER A 132 -24.92 -4.61 19.77
C SER A 132 -26.20 -4.03 19.14
N ALA A 133 -27.34 -4.69 19.32
CA ALA A 133 -28.63 -4.28 18.73
C ALA A 133 -29.07 -2.84 19.10
N THR A 134 -28.47 -2.23 20.14
CA THR A 134 -28.83 -0.89 20.64
C THR A 134 -27.73 0.15 20.41
N SER A 135 -26.68 -0.18 19.66
CA SER A 135 -25.50 0.69 19.51
C SER A 135 -25.38 1.30 18.12
N SER A 136 -24.82 2.51 18.06
CA SER A 136 -24.38 3.15 16.82
C SER A 136 -22.87 3.05 16.65
N ALA A 137 -22.37 2.95 15.41
CA ALA A 137 -20.95 2.93 15.10
C ALA A 137 -20.18 4.12 15.69
N GLY A 138 -20.80 5.31 15.73
CA GLY A 138 -20.20 6.48 16.36
C GLY A 138 -19.91 6.29 17.85
N LYS A 139 -20.84 5.66 18.59
CA LYS A 139 -20.64 5.35 20.01
C LYS A 139 -19.54 4.29 20.20
N SER A 140 -19.51 3.28 19.34
CA SER A 140 -18.46 2.26 19.36
C SER A 140 -17.08 2.86 19.11
N LEU A 141 -16.97 3.76 18.13
CA LEU A 141 -15.75 4.49 17.84
C LEU A 141 -15.25 5.29 19.07
N GLU A 142 -16.13 6.06 19.72
CA GLU A 142 -15.78 6.80 20.92
C GLU A 142 -15.30 5.90 22.05
N GLN A 143 -15.92 4.72 22.23
CA GLN A 143 -15.50 3.75 23.24
C GLN A 143 -14.14 3.12 22.93
N ILE A 144 -13.84 2.83 21.65
CA ILE A 144 -12.51 2.36 21.23
C ILE A 144 -11.45 3.42 21.55
N PHE A 145 -11.70 4.69 21.23
CA PHE A 145 -10.77 5.78 21.56
C PHE A 145 -10.58 5.97 23.08
N LYS A 146 -11.64 5.79 23.89
CA LYS A 146 -11.53 5.78 25.36
C LYS A 146 -10.65 4.62 25.85
N PHE A 147 -10.77 3.44 25.25
CA PHE A 147 -9.91 2.31 25.56
C PHE A 147 -8.45 2.61 25.24
N LEU A 148 -8.15 3.14 24.05
CA LEU A 148 -6.80 3.53 23.64
C LEU A 148 -6.20 4.57 24.60
N GLU A 149 -6.98 5.59 25.00
CA GLU A 149 -6.56 6.62 25.94
C GLU A 149 -6.28 6.05 27.35
N SER A 150 -7.09 5.07 27.80
CA SER A 150 -6.95 4.44 29.12
C SER A 150 -5.98 3.26 29.15
N SER A 151 -5.30 2.98 28.05
CA SER A 151 -4.33 1.88 27.98
C SER A 151 -3.16 2.13 28.92
N SER A 152 -2.69 1.06 29.59
CA SER A 152 -1.52 1.12 30.49
C SER A 152 -0.20 1.33 29.75
N ARG A 153 -0.17 1.00 28.46
CA ARG A 153 0.96 1.27 27.56
C ARG A 153 0.50 2.25 26.47
N PRO A 154 1.37 3.17 26.06
CA PRO A 154 1.07 4.02 24.93
C PRO A 154 0.80 3.21 23.67
N CYS A 155 -0.09 3.70 22.83
CA CYS A 155 -0.53 3.01 21.62
C CYS A 155 0.00 3.67 20.35
N VAL A 156 0.18 2.87 19.31
CA VAL A 156 0.36 3.36 17.92
C VAL A 156 -0.67 2.68 17.06
N VAL A 157 -1.51 3.46 16.38
CA VAL A 157 -2.53 2.97 15.46
C VAL A 157 -2.19 3.40 14.05
N ALA A 158 -1.91 2.44 13.18
CA ALA A 158 -1.71 2.68 11.76
C ALA A 158 -2.97 2.27 10.99
N ILE A 159 -3.49 3.21 10.18
CA ILE A 159 -4.66 3.03 9.34
C ILE A 159 -4.19 3.12 7.89
N ASP A 160 -4.10 1.98 7.20
CA ASP A 160 -3.71 1.94 5.78
C ASP A 160 -4.93 2.14 4.89
N GLU A 161 -4.68 2.72 3.71
CA GLU A 161 -5.67 3.16 2.72
C GLU A 161 -6.70 4.15 3.30
N PHE A 162 -6.23 5.07 4.18
CA PHE A 162 -7.08 6.02 4.92
C PHE A 162 -7.98 6.87 4.03
N GLN A 163 -7.61 7.14 2.77
CA GLN A 163 -8.45 7.86 1.83
C GLN A 163 -9.80 7.19 1.57
N GLN A 164 -9.93 5.88 1.86
CA GLN A 164 -11.19 5.14 1.68
C GLN A 164 -12.35 5.75 2.46
N ILE A 165 -12.08 6.37 3.62
CA ILE A 165 -13.12 7.01 4.44
C ILE A 165 -13.82 8.15 3.68
N ALA A 166 -13.14 8.81 2.74
CA ALA A 166 -13.74 9.89 1.97
C ALA A 166 -14.87 9.40 1.04
N ASP A 167 -14.86 8.12 0.68
CA ASP A 167 -15.86 7.49 -0.19
C ASP A 167 -17.07 6.95 0.59
N TYR A 168 -17.05 6.97 1.94
CA TYR A 168 -18.22 6.60 2.74
C TYR A 168 -19.36 7.60 2.56
N ARG A 169 -20.60 7.13 2.70
CA ARG A 169 -21.81 7.96 2.55
C ARG A 169 -21.75 9.30 3.33
N ASP A 170 -21.23 9.26 4.58
CA ASP A 170 -21.07 10.43 5.44
C ASP A 170 -19.59 10.77 5.68
N GLY A 171 -18.72 10.49 4.71
CA GLY A 171 -17.27 10.56 4.85
C GLY A 171 -16.75 11.85 5.46
N LYS A 172 -17.22 13.01 5.04
CA LYS A 172 -16.82 14.31 5.60
C LYS A 172 -17.12 14.42 7.11
N LYS A 173 -18.31 13.98 7.53
CA LYS A 173 -18.71 13.99 8.94
C LYS A 173 -17.86 13.01 9.76
N ILE A 174 -17.58 11.83 9.20
CA ILE A 174 -16.76 10.80 9.83
C ILE A 174 -15.32 11.31 9.99
N ILE A 175 -14.74 11.93 8.96
CA ILE A 175 -13.41 12.54 9.00
C ILE A 175 -13.31 13.61 10.07
N ALA A 176 -14.34 14.49 10.19
CA ALA A 176 -14.38 15.50 11.24
C ALA A 176 -14.48 14.89 12.65
N THR A 177 -15.28 13.84 12.81
CA THR A 177 -15.39 13.09 14.07
C THR A 177 -14.07 12.42 14.45
N LEU A 178 -13.44 11.72 13.51
CA LEU A 178 -12.12 11.12 13.71
C LEU A 178 -11.07 12.16 14.09
N ARG A 179 -11.05 13.30 13.41
CA ARG A 179 -10.11 14.39 13.73
C ARG A 179 -10.27 14.85 15.18
N LYS A 180 -11.51 15.02 15.66
CA LYS A 180 -11.80 15.39 17.06
C LYS A 180 -11.31 14.30 18.03
N LEU A 181 -11.57 13.04 17.75
CA LEU A 181 -11.16 11.92 18.60
C LEU A 181 -9.64 11.78 18.65
N VAL A 182 -8.97 11.85 17.50
CA VAL A 182 -7.50 11.81 17.39
C VAL A 182 -6.86 12.96 18.19
N GLN A 183 -7.41 14.17 18.09
CA GLN A 183 -6.90 15.34 18.81
C GLN A 183 -7.00 15.21 20.32
N ASN A 184 -8.02 14.51 20.81
CA ASN A 184 -8.27 14.33 22.24
C ASN A 184 -7.59 13.06 22.80
N CYS A 185 -7.04 12.20 21.96
CA CYS A 185 -6.40 10.96 22.38
C CYS A 185 -4.88 11.20 22.54
N GLN A 186 -4.46 11.44 23.78
CA GLN A 186 -3.07 11.81 24.11
C GLN A 186 -2.14 10.60 24.30
N ASN A 187 -2.73 9.43 24.61
CA ASN A 187 -1.97 8.19 24.84
C ASN A 187 -1.79 7.35 23.56
N THR A 188 -2.10 7.91 22.39
CA THR A 188 -2.01 7.20 21.11
C THR A 188 -1.43 8.08 20.02
N CYS A 189 -0.43 7.55 19.29
CA CYS A 189 0.10 8.14 18.07
C CYS A 189 -0.55 7.46 16.85
N PHE A 190 -0.96 8.26 15.87
CA PHE A 190 -1.65 7.76 14.67
C PHE A 190 -0.77 7.88 13.43
N ILE A 191 -0.81 6.85 12.58
CA ILE A 191 -0.19 6.80 11.25
C ILE A 191 -1.32 6.62 10.22
N PHE A 192 -1.57 7.65 9.43
CA PHE A 192 -2.53 7.61 8.33
C PHE A 192 -1.78 7.31 7.05
N ALA A 193 -1.87 6.08 6.56
CA ALA A 193 -1.19 5.68 5.33
C ALA A 193 -2.18 5.64 4.16
N GLY A 194 -1.71 6.00 2.97
CA GLY A 194 -2.55 5.97 1.77
C GLY A 194 -1.77 5.90 0.47
N SER A 195 -2.37 5.24 -0.52
CA SER A 195 -1.78 5.03 -1.83
C SER A 195 -2.23 6.05 -2.89
N ASN A 196 -3.36 6.69 -2.69
CA ASN A 196 -3.87 7.73 -3.57
C ASN A 196 -3.34 9.12 -3.14
N ARG A 197 -2.20 9.52 -3.73
CA ARG A 197 -1.54 10.80 -3.43
C ARG A 197 -2.47 12.02 -3.54
N ARG A 198 -3.40 12.01 -4.50
CA ARG A 198 -4.34 13.11 -4.70
C ARG A 198 -5.33 13.21 -3.54
N MET A 199 -5.98 12.09 -3.20
CA MET A 199 -6.97 12.08 -2.12
C MET A 199 -6.31 12.34 -0.76
N MET A 200 -5.15 11.74 -0.48
CA MET A 200 -4.40 12.02 0.75
C MET A 200 -3.98 13.50 0.81
N GLY A 201 -3.48 14.07 -0.30
CA GLY A 201 -3.19 15.50 -0.38
C GLY A 201 -4.42 16.37 -0.17
N GLN A 202 -5.58 15.98 -0.66
CA GLN A 202 -6.84 16.69 -0.42
C GLN A 202 -7.21 16.66 1.08
N LEU A 203 -7.14 15.51 1.74
CA LEU A 203 -7.51 15.34 3.15
C LEU A 203 -6.57 16.08 4.13
N PHE A 204 -5.26 16.11 3.84
CA PHE A 204 -4.25 16.60 4.80
C PHE A 204 -3.64 17.96 4.44
N ASN A 205 -3.72 18.38 3.17
CA ASN A 205 -3.06 19.60 2.69
C ASN A 205 -4.05 20.69 2.23
N THR A 206 -5.37 20.44 2.27
CA THR A 206 -6.39 21.43 1.89
C THR A 206 -6.87 22.18 3.13
N PRO A 207 -6.80 23.53 3.17
CA PRO A 207 -7.15 24.32 4.35
C PRO A 207 -8.59 24.13 4.89
N SER A 208 -9.53 23.76 4.03
CA SER A 208 -10.94 23.52 4.43
C SER A 208 -11.18 22.11 5.02
N GLU A 209 -10.19 21.23 5.01
CA GLU A 209 -10.35 19.86 5.48
C GLU A 209 -9.97 19.71 6.97
N PRO A 210 -10.67 18.82 7.72
CA PRO A 210 -10.46 18.70 9.18
C PRO A 210 -9.02 18.33 9.57
N PHE A 211 -8.32 17.53 8.76
CA PHE A 211 -6.95 17.09 9.03
C PHE A 211 -5.86 18.04 8.49
N PHE A 212 -6.24 19.22 8.00
CA PHE A 212 -5.24 20.17 7.48
C PHE A 212 -4.10 20.42 8.47
N MET A 213 -2.86 20.19 8.01
CA MET A 213 -1.60 20.38 8.78
C MET A 213 -1.60 19.74 10.18
N SER A 214 -2.35 18.67 10.39
CA SER A 214 -2.46 18.03 11.70
C SER A 214 -1.51 16.84 11.90
N CYS A 215 -0.79 16.46 10.86
CA CYS A 215 0.12 15.33 10.85
C CYS A 215 1.45 15.72 10.17
N THR A 216 2.54 15.08 10.56
CA THR A 216 3.84 15.21 9.88
C THR A 216 3.80 14.40 8.58
N PRO A 217 4.03 15.01 7.41
CA PRO A 217 4.04 14.28 6.16
C PRO A 217 5.33 13.46 6.02
N LEU A 218 5.18 12.20 5.62
CA LEU A 218 6.26 11.30 5.24
C LEU A 218 5.93 10.71 3.86
N TYR A 219 6.81 10.96 2.90
CA TYR A 219 6.65 10.48 1.54
C TYR A 219 7.59 9.31 1.27
N LEU A 220 7.04 8.23 0.71
CA LEU A 220 7.82 7.09 0.30
C LEU A 220 8.07 7.16 -1.22
N ASP A 221 9.28 7.48 -1.58
CA ASP A 221 9.73 7.49 -2.96
C ASP A 221 10.48 6.20 -3.33
N ALA A 222 11.01 6.09 -4.55
CA ALA A 222 11.82 4.96 -4.96
C ALA A 222 13.05 4.81 -4.05
N ILE A 223 13.42 3.56 -3.75
CA ILE A 223 14.68 3.25 -3.08
C ILE A 223 15.84 3.67 -4.01
N ALA A 224 16.90 4.27 -3.46
CA ALA A 224 18.03 4.67 -4.26
C ALA A 224 18.69 3.48 -5.00
N LEU A 225 19.11 3.72 -6.26
CA LEU A 225 19.60 2.65 -7.14
C LEU A 225 20.81 1.90 -6.54
N ASP A 226 21.74 2.61 -5.91
CA ASP A 226 22.91 2.05 -5.24
C ASP A 226 22.50 1.08 -4.12
N LYS A 227 21.62 1.51 -3.23
CA LYS A 227 21.07 0.70 -2.14
C LYS A 227 20.34 -0.54 -2.65
N TYR A 228 19.52 -0.35 -3.69
CA TYR A 228 18.80 -1.46 -4.28
C TYR A 228 19.74 -2.44 -5.01
N THR A 229 20.80 -1.93 -5.63
CA THR A 229 21.85 -2.73 -6.26
C THR A 229 22.60 -3.61 -5.24
N ASP A 230 22.97 -3.03 -4.10
CA ASP A 230 23.63 -3.77 -3.01
C ASP A 230 22.72 -4.86 -2.44
N PHE A 231 21.43 -4.54 -2.23
CA PHE A 231 20.43 -5.50 -1.77
C PHE A 231 20.29 -6.69 -2.73
N VAL A 232 20.07 -6.43 -4.00
CA VAL A 232 19.90 -7.50 -5.01
C VAL A 232 21.17 -8.33 -5.13
N SER A 233 22.33 -7.68 -5.31
CA SER A 233 23.63 -8.36 -5.46
C SER A 233 23.98 -9.19 -4.23
N GLY A 234 23.69 -8.67 -3.04
CA GLY A 234 23.88 -9.37 -1.76
C GLY A 234 23.08 -10.67 -1.68
N HIS A 235 21.80 -10.62 -2.04
CA HIS A 235 20.94 -11.82 -2.04
C HIS A 235 21.37 -12.88 -3.06
N PHE A 236 21.76 -12.48 -4.27
CA PHE A 236 22.31 -13.42 -5.26
C PHE A 236 23.58 -14.08 -4.72
N LYS A 237 24.53 -13.29 -4.23
CA LYS A 237 25.81 -13.77 -3.68
C LYS A 237 25.61 -14.72 -2.49
N ASN A 238 24.74 -14.38 -1.56
CA ASN A 238 24.47 -15.19 -0.35
C ASN A 238 23.85 -16.56 -0.68
N ASN A 239 23.29 -16.71 -1.88
CA ASN A 239 22.72 -17.95 -2.37
C ASN A 239 23.60 -18.62 -3.46
N GLY A 240 24.87 -18.24 -3.56
CA GLY A 240 25.82 -18.84 -4.51
C GLY A 240 25.56 -18.51 -5.98
N LYS A 241 24.75 -17.49 -6.25
CA LYS A 241 24.39 -16.98 -7.60
C LYS A 241 25.10 -15.67 -7.88
N LYS A 242 25.13 -15.26 -9.14
CA LYS A 242 25.68 -13.97 -9.55
C LYS A 242 24.65 -13.20 -10.39
N ILE A 243 24.77 -11.89 -10.41
CA ILE A 243 23.98 -11.02 -11.28
C ILE A 243 24.82 -9.85 -11.77
N GLU A 244 24.71 -9.51 -13.05
CA GLU A 244 25.37 -8.34 -13.62
C GLU A 244 24.74 -7.05 -13.10
N LYS A 245 25.56 -6.07 -12.72
CA LYS A 245 25.07 -4.75 -12.30
C LYS A 245 24.16 -4.11 -13.35
N LYS A 246 24.51 -4.27 -14.63
CA LYS A 246 23.71 -3.78 -15.76
C LYS A 246 22.31 -4.36 -15.80
N CYS A 247 22.13 -5.61 -15.40
CA CYS A 247 20.83 -6.25 -15.26
C CYS A 247 19.97 -5.52 -14.20
N ILE A 248 20.56 -5.20 -13.04
CA ILE A 248 19.85 -4.49 -11.95
C ILE A 248 19.47 -3.07 -12.40
N GLU A 249 20.40 -2.33 -12.99
CA GLU A 249 20.17 -0.96 -13.48
C GLU A 249 19.06 -0.93 -14.55
N THR A 250 19.03 -1.94 -15.43
CA THR A 250 18.01 -2.04 -16.50
C THR A 250 16.61 -2.28 -15.89
N VAL A 251 16.47 -3.23 -14.97
CA VAL A 251 15.19 -3.47 -14.28
C VAL A 251 14.75 -2.23 -13.49
N TYR A 252 15.68 -1.58 -12.78
CA TYR A 252 15.39 -0.35 -12.03
C TYR A 252 14.85 0.75 -12.94
N THR A 253 15.51 1.00 -14.08
CA THR A 253 15.10 2.02 -15.04
C THR A 253 13.76 1.68 -15.70
N LEU A 254 13.54 0.40 -16.05
CA LEU A 254 12.31 -0.07 -16.67
C LEU A 254 11.07 0.21 -15.83
N PHE A 255 11.20 0.12 -14.50
CA PHE A 255 10.09 0.33 -13.55
C PHE A 255 10.20 1.62 -12.74
N ASP A 256 11.14 2.53 -13.05
CA ASP A 256 11.38 3.78 -12.31
C ASP A 256 11.57 3.56 -10.79
N GLY A 257 12.27 2.50 -10.41
CA GLY A 257 12.49 2.17 -9.00
C GLY A 257 11.23 1.69 -8.26
N HIS A 258 10.15 1.33 -8.97
CA HIS A 258 8.91 0.87 -8.33
C HIS A 258 9.09 -0.51 -7.71
N THR A 259 9.14 -0.54 -6.39
CA THR A 259 9.59 -1.68 -5.58
C THR A 259 8.91 -3.01 -5.95
N TRP A 260 7.59 -3.06 -6.06
CA TRP A 260 6.88 -4.32 -6.29
C TRP A 260 7.17 -4.93 -7.67
N TYR A 261 7.24 -4.11 -8.73
CA TYR A 261 7.54 -4.62 -10.08
C TYR A 261 8.97 -5.14 -10.16
N MET A 262 9.92 -4.42 -9.55
CA MET A 262 11.31 -4.86 -9.48
C MET A 262 11.43 -6.17 -8.69
N GLN A 263 10.79 -6.27 -7.52
CA GLN A 263 10.77 -7.50 -6.71
C GLN A 263 10.18 -8.67 -7.52
N TYR A 264 9.12 -8.45 -8.28
CA TYR A 264 8.50 -9.48 -9.09
C TYR A 264 9.45 -10.00 -10.19
N VAL A 265 10.13 -9.10 -10.89
CA VAL A 265 11.11 -9.47 -11.92
C VAL A 265 12.32 -10.18 -11.30
N PHE A 266 12.89 -9.64 -10.21
CA PHE A 266 14.03 -10.31 -9.55
C PHE A 266 13.65 -11.63 -8.90
N ASN A 267 12.42 -11.81 -8.45
CA ASN A 267 11.91 -13.09 -8.00
C ASN A 267 12.03 -14.14 -9.12
N ARG A 268 11.61 -13.82 -10.34
CA ARG A 268 11.70 -14.71 -11.51
C ARG A 268 13.13 -14.93 -11.97
N ILE A 269 13.94 -13.88 -12.04
CA ILE A 269 15.37 -14.00 -12.41
C ILE A 269 16.10 -14.90 -11.40
N PHE A 270 15.86 -14.68 -10.11
CA PHE A 270 16.50 -15.46 -9.04
C PHE A 270 16.11 -16.94 -9.12
N GLU A 271 14.82 -17.23 -9.33
CA GLU A 271 14.31 -18.60 -9.48
C GLU A 271 14.97 -19.32 -10.68
N ALA A 272 15.10 -18.63 -11.81
CA ALA A 272 15.66 -19.19 -13.04
C ALA A 272 17.21 -19.24 -13.10
N THR A 273 17.90 -18.66 -12.12
CA THR A 273 19.37 -18.66 -12.07
C THR A 273 19.86 -19.76 -11.13
N ASP A 274 20.61 -20.72 -11.64
CA ASP A 274 21.20 -21.78 -10.82
C ASP A 274 22.42 -21.30 -10.02
N ALA A 275 22.79 -22.07 -8.98
CA ALA A 275 24.01 -21.80 -8.22
C ALA A 275 25.24 -21.84 -9.15
N GLY A 276 26.14 -20.86 -8.99
CA GLY A 276 27.29 -20.68 -9.86
C GLY A 276 27.02 -19.89 -11.15
N GLN A 277 25.77 -19.75 -11.57
CA GLN A 277 25.38 -19.02 -12.78
C GLN A 277 25.30 -17.50 -12.54
N THR A 278 25.35 -16.74 -13.65
CA THR A 278 25.25 -15.29 -13.66
C THR A 278 24.04 -14.84 -14.45
N ALA A 279 23.11 -14.15 -13.79
CA ALA A 279 21.99 -13.48 -14.45
C ALA A 279 22.49 -12.23 -15.22
N ASN A 280 22.00 -12.06 -16.44
CA ASN A 280 22.38 -11.00 -17.38
C ASN A 280 21.14 -10.34 -18.01
N LEU A 281 21.32 -9.53 -19.05
CA LEU A 281 20.21 -8.85 -19.74
C LEU A 281 19.21 -9.84 -20.36
N GLN A 282 19.63 -10.98 -20.88
CA GLN A 282 18.75 -12.01 -21.42
C GLN A 282 17.82 -12.60 -20.33
N SER A 283 18.30 -12.66 -19.09
CA SER A 283 17.49 -13.11 -17.95
C SER A 283 16.28 -12.19 -17.69
N ILE A 284 16.38 -10.89 -17.98
CA ILE A 284 15.26 -9.94 -17.89
C ILE A 284 14.19 -10.26 -18.92
N GLU A 285 14.59 -10.48 -20.18
CA GLU A 285 13.65 -10.78 -21.26
C GLU A 285 12.88 -12.06 -20.98
N THR A 286 13.59 -13.10 -20.53
CA THR A 286 12.98 -14.37 -20.12
C THR A 286 12.00 -14.19 -18.95
N ALA A 287 12.40 -13.45 -17.91
CA ALA A 287 11.53 -13.19 -16.77
C ALA A 287 10.27 -12.41 -17.16
N ILE A 288 10.40 -11.38 -18.00
CA ILE A 288 9.25 -10.58 -18.47
C ILE A 288 8.35 -11.41 -19.38
N SER A 289 8.92 -12.26 -20.26
CA SER A 289 8.11 -13.17 -21.08
C SER A 289 7.28 -14.12 -20.21
N ASN A 290 7.90 -14.74 -19.24
CA ASN A 290 7.19 -15.62 -18.28
C ASN A 290 6.07 -14.87 -17.51
N ILE A 291 6.32 -13.62 -17.14
CA ILE A 291 5.30 -12.78 -16.50
C ILE A 291 4.14 -12.52 -17.46
N PHE A 292 4.41 -12.26 -18.73
CA PHE A 292 3.37 -12.07 -19.72
C PHE A 292 2.54 -13.34 -19.93
N ASP A 293 3.18 -14.51 -19.99
CA ASP A 293 2.48 -15.79 -20.14
C ASP A 293 1.52 -16.05 -18.96
N ILE A 294 1.96 -15.74 -17.74
CA ILE A 294 1.14 -15.87 -16.52
C ILE A 294 -0.08 -14.95 -16.54
N PHE A 295 0.07 -13.71 -17.02
CA PHE A 295 -0.97 -12.69 -16.99
C PHE A 295 -1.67 -12.49 -18.32
N GLU A 296 -1.37 -13.28 -19.36
CA GLU A 296 -1.90 -13.11 -20.71
C GLU A 296 -3.42 -12.98 -20.73
N HIS A 297 -4.14 -13.91 -20.11
CA HIS A 297 -5.61 -13.88 -20.06
C HIS A 297 -6.14 -12.63 -19.33
N VAL A 298 -5.51 -12.24 -18.21
CA VAL A 298 -5.90 -11.05 -17.45
C VAL A 298 -5.73 -9.79 -18.30
N PHE A 299 -4.61 -9.67 -19.01
CA PHE A 299 -4.33 -8.52 -19.87
C PHE A 299 -5.26 -8.45 -21.09
N GLN A 300 -5.58 -9.60 -21.69
CA GLN A 300 -6.58 -9.69 -22.74
C GLN A 300 -7.96 -9.23 -22.25
N GLU A 301 -8.42 -9.72 -21.10
CA GLU A 301 -9.68 -9.29 -20.51
C GLU A 301 -9.71 -7.78 -20.22
N MET A 302 -8.61 -7.21 -19.70
CA MET A 302 -8.52 -5.77 -19.49
C MET A 302 -8.71 -4.98 -20.79
N LEU A 303 -8.17 -5.44 -21.92
CA LEU A 303 -8.37 -4.82 -23.23
C LEU A 303 -9.77 -5.05 -23.80
N LEU A 304 -10.43 -6.17 -23.50
CA LEU A 304 -11.80 -6.45 -23.97
C LEU A 304 -12.85 -5.58 -23.26
N ARG A 305 -12.56 -5.10 -22.04
CA ARG A 305 -13.46 -4.26 -21.25
C ARG A 305 -13.46 -2.78 -21.63
N VAL A 306 -12.56 -2.36 -22.52
CA VAL A 306 -12.43 -0.96 -22.95
C VAL A 306 -12.92 -0.77 -24.38
N SER A 307 -13.45 0.44 -24.68
CA SER A 307 -13.87 0.80 -26.03
C SER A 307 -12.65 0.92 -26.97
N GLU A 308 -12.89 0.85 -28.29
CA GLU A 308 -11.82 1.00 -29.30
C GLU A 308 -11.05 2.32 -29.15
N LYS A 309 -11.74 3.41 -28.77
CA LYS A 309 -11.08 4.71 -28.51
C LYS A 309 -10.15 4.65 -27.29
N GLN A 310 -10.58 3.98 -26.23
CA GLN A 310 -9.78 3.77 -25.04
C GLN A 310 -8.60 2.84 -25.31
N LYS A 311 -8.82 1.77 -26.09
CA LYS A 311 -7.75 0.84 -26.51
C LYS A 311 -6.67 1.56 -27.32
N ALA A 312 -7.07 2.39 -28.29
CA ALA A 312 -6.12 3.19 -29.07
C ALA A 312 -5.30 4.14 -28.18
N LEU A 313 -5.95 4.78 -27.18
CA LEU A 313 -5.27 5.63 -26.21
C LEU A 313 -4.32 4.83 -25.31
N LEU A 314 -4.71 3.65 -24.83
CA LEU A 314 -3.86 2.78 -24.02
C LEU A 314 -2.61 2.33 -24.81
N ILE A 315 -2.76 1.98 -26.07
CA ILE A 315 -1.63 1.61 -26.94
C ILE A 315 -0.65 2.79 -27.08
N ALA A 316 -1.17 3.99 -27.35
CA ALA A 316 -0.34 5.18 -27.46
C ALA A 316 0.41 5.50 -26.16
N VAL A 317 -0.28 5.44 -25.02
CA VAL A 317 0.33 5.68 -23.69
C VAL A 317 1.34 4.59 -23.35
N ALA A 318 1.08 3.33 -23.70
CA ALA A 318 2.00 2.22 -23.45
C ALA A 318 3.34 2.39 -24.21
N LYS A 319 3.30 2.82 -25.46
CA LYS A 319 4.49 3.06 -26.29
C LYS A 319 5.37 4.20 -25.76
N GLU A 320 4.76 5.26 -25.25
CA GLU A 320 5.48 6.39 -24.65
C GLU A 320 5.92 6.14 -23.21
N ASN A 321 5.33 5.14 -22.55
CA ASN A 321 5.46 4.87 -21.10
C ASN A 321 5.01 6.04 -20.21
N LYS A 322 5.40 7.29 -20.51
CA LYS A 322 5.01 8.53 -19.80
C LYS A 322 4.61 9.60 -20.80
N VAL A 323 3.39 10.11 -20.68
CA VAL A 323 2.84 11.14 -21.58
C VAL A 323 2.57 12.40 -20.79
N LYS A 324 3.35 13.48 -21.01
CA LYS A 324 3.14 14.76 -20.34
C LYS A 324 1.93 15.50 -20.88
N ASN A 325 1.83 15.61 -22.19
CA ASN A 325 0.75 16.33 -22.87
C ASN A 325 -0.11 15.38 -23.69
N ILE A 326 -1.00 14.66 -23.02
CA ILE A 326 -1.83 13.59 -23.63
C ILE A 326 -2.83 14.12 -24.67
N THR A 327 -3.15 15.42 -24.65
CA THR A 327 -4.02 16.09 -25.64
C THR A 327 -3.24 16.95 -26.63
N GLY A 328 -1.90 16.89 -26.60
CA GLY A 328 -1.04 17.68 -27.47
C GLY A 328 -1.12 17.23 -28.93
N ALA A 329 -1.03 18.17 -29.86
CA ALA A 329 -1.13 17.90 -31.30
C ALA A 329 -0.11 16.86 -31.78
N GLN A 330 1.12 16.90 -31.27
CA GLN A 330 2.17 15.93 -31.61
C GLN A 330 1.78 14.50 -31.19
N PHE A 331 1.30 14.30 -29.96
CA PHE A 331 0.87 12.98 -29.49
C PHE A 331 -0.33 12.46 -30.29
N ILE A 332 -1.30 13.35 -30.57
CA ILE A 332 -2.47 13.01 -31.40
C ILE A 332 -2.06 12.54 -32.77
N SER A 333 -1.16 13.28 -33.45
CA SER A 333 -0.72 12.95 -34.81
C SER A 333 0.16 11.70 -34.86
N SER A 334 1.09 11.53 -33.89
CA SER A 334 1.99 10.38 -33.85
C SER A 334 1.27 9.03 -33.73
N TYR A 335 0.12 9.03 -33.04
CA TYR A 335 -0.66 7.81 -32.78
C TYR A 335 -2.00 7.78 -33.52
N ASN A 336 -2.19 8.68 -34.50
CA ASN A 336 -3.42 8.78 -35.29
C ASN A 336 -4.70 8.81 -34.43
N LEU A 337 -4.63 9.51 -33.30
CA LEU A 337 -5.78 9.73 -32.42
C LEU A 337 -6.67 10.84 -33.01
N LYS A 338 -7.99 10.83 -32.74
CA LYS A 338 -8.91 11.72 -33.46
C LYS A 338 -8.75 13.19 -33.08
N THR A 339 -9.17 13.57 -31.85
CA THR A 339 -9.17 14.95 -31.38
C THR A 339 -8.88 15.00 -29.88
N ALA A 340 -8.43 16.16 -29.37
CA ALA A 340 -8.22 16.39 -27.94
C ALA A 340 -9.48 16.07 -27.10
N SER A 341 -10.67 16.46 -27.59
CA SER A 341 -11.95 16.17 -26.91
C SER A 341 -12.23 14.65 -26.86
N ALA A 342 -11.98 13.93 -27.96
CA ALA A 342 -12.14 12.47 -28.00
C ALA A 342 -11.19 11.77 -27.02
N ILE A 343 -9.94 12.25 -26.89
CA ILE A 343 -8.98 11.76 -25.90
C ILE A 343 -9.47 12.02 -24.48
N GLN A 344 -9.93 13.23 -24.16
CA GLN A 344 -10.45 13.52 -22.83
C GLN A 344 -11.65 12.65 -22.47
N GLY A 345 -12.57 12.41 -23.43
CA GLY A 345 -13.69 11.49 -23.23
C GLY A 345 -13.28 10.04 -23.00
N ALA A 346 -12.21 9.57 -23.65
CA ALA A 346 -11.67 8.22 -23.43
C ALA A 346 -10.84 8.13 -22.14
N LEU A 347 -10.11 9.18 -21.80
CA LEU A 347 -9.20 9.23 -20.66
C LEU A 347 -9.92 9.24 -19.32
N ARG A 348 -11.03 9.97 -19.21
CA ARG A 348 -11.76 10.14 -17.95
C ARG A 348 -12.17 8.81 -17.31
N PRO A 349 -12.85 7.88 -18.00
CA PRO A 349 -13.19 6.58 -17.41
C PRO A 349 -11.95 5.73 -17.09
N LEU A 350 -10.85 5.85 -17.86
CA LEU A 350 -9.61 5.13 -17.60
C LEU A 350 -8.89 5.63 -16.35
N ILE A 351 -9.08 6.89 -15.98
CA ILE A 351 -8.59 7.43 -14.70
C ILE A 351 -9.53 7.02 -13.55
N GLU A 352 -10.84 7.09 -13.76
CA GLU A 352 -11.85 6.73 -12.75
C GLU A 352 -11.74 5.25 -12.33
N ASN A 353 -11.44 4.36 -13.26
CA ASN A 353 -11.22 2.93 -12.97
C ASN A 353 -9.74 2.56 -12.73
N GLU A 354 -8.87 3.55 -12.50
CA GLU A 354 -7.44 3.39 -12.22
C GLU A 354 -6.63 2.62 -13.28
N THR A 355 -7.12 2.49 -14.52
CA THR A 355 -6.33 1.91 -15.62
C THR A 355 -5.19 2.84 -16.06
N ILE A 356 -5.46 4.15 -16.11
CA ILE A 356 -4.44 5.19 -16.27
C ILE A 356 -4.35 5.99 -14.97
N THR A 357 -3.13 6.23 -14.51
CA THR A 357 -2.84 7.16 -13.41
C THR A 357 -2.30 8.47 -13.94
N LYS A 358 -2.74 9.59 -13.32
CA LYS A 358 -2.16 10.91 -13.51
C LYS A 358 -1.16 11.16 -12.39
N GLU A 359 0.11 11.14 -12.71
CA GLU A 359 1.18 11.59 -11.82
C GLU A 359 1.29 13.13 -11.87
N VAL A 360 2.25 13.72 -11.17
CA VAL A 360 2.36 15.19 -11.05
C VAL A 360 2.36 15.87 -12.43
N ASP A 361 3.13 15.33 -13.38
CA ASP A 361 3.39 15.95 -14.69
C ASP A 361 3.11 15.03 -15.90
N CYS A 362 2.65 13.80 -15.67
CA CYS A 362 2.42 12.86 -16.76
C CYS A 362 1.27 11.87 -16.50
N TYR A 363 0.84 11.23 -17.60
CA TYR A 363 -0.10 10.11 -17.58
C TYR A 363 0.65 8.83 -17.93
N ARG A 364 0.26 7.73 -17.30
CA ARG A 364 0.80 6.41 -17.61
C ARG A 364 -0.18 5.31 -17.24
N ILE A 365 -0.01 4.13 -17.81
CA ILE A 365 -0.79 2.95 -17.44
C ILE A 365 -0.38 2.53 -16.02
N THR A 366 -1.35 2.35 -15.14
CA THR A 366 -1.13 2.04 -13.72
C THR A 366 -0.41 0.70 -13.53
N ASN A 367 -0.85 -0.34 -14.24
CA ASN A 367 -0.16 -1.63 -14.22
C ASN A 367 0.99 -1.63 -15.23
N ARG A 368 2.25 -1.61 -14.73
CA ARG A 368 3.46 -1.53 -15.57
C ARG A 368 3.67 -2.78 -16.43
N PHE A 369 3.32 -3.97 -15.95
CA PHE A 369 3.40 -5.18 -16.76
C PHE A 369 2.40 -5.16 -17.91
N PHE A 370 1.18 -4.69 -17.65
CA PHE A 370 0.18 -4.48 -18.71
C PHE A 370 0.65 -3.45 -19.74
N SER A 371 1.26 -2.34 -19.29
CA SER A 371 1.87 -1.33 -20.18
C SER A 371 2.93 -1.94 -21.09
N LEU A 372 3.88 -2.71 -20.53
CA LEU A 372 4.93 -3.37 -21.30
C LEU A 372 4.38 -4.43 -22.25
N TRP A 373 3.37 -5.18 -21.82
CA TRP A 373 2.72 -6.19 -22.66
C TRP A 373 2.01 -5.56 -23.88
N ILE A 374 1.28 -4.45 -23.66
CA ILE A 374 0.68 -3.69 -24.78
C ILE A 374 1.75 -3.17 -25.72
N ALA A 375 2.79 -2.51 -25.20
CA ALA A 375 3.86 -1.92 -26.02
C ALA A 375 4.61 -2.95 -26.87
N LYS A 376 4.72 -4.20 -26.39
CA LYS A 376 5.35 -5.30 -27.13
C LYS A 376 4.44 -5.91 -28.18
N ARG A 377 3.12 -5.88 -27.97
CA ARG A 377 2.14 -6.56 -28.83
C ARG A 377 1.60 -5.70 -29.96
N TYR A 378 1.53 -4.40 -29.78
CA TYR A 378 0.97 -3.42 -30.71
C TYR A 378 2.01 -2.38 -31.14
#